data_8c3d58b966d51d00e3522e5f696722d8
#
_entry.id   8c3d58b966d51d00e3522e5f696722d8
#
_cell.length_a   1.000
_cell.length_b   1.000
_cell.length_c   1.000
_cell.angle_alpha   90.00
_cell.angle_beta   90.00
_cell.angle_gamma   90.00
#
_symmetry.space_group_name_H-M   'P 1'
#
loop_
_entity.id
_entity.type
_entity.pdbx_description
1 polymer ?
#
loop_
_entity_poly.entity_id
_entity_poly.type
_entity_poly.pdbx_seq_one_letter_code
_entity_poly.pdbx_strand_id
1 'polypeptide(L)'
;MNTTATGPAILTSTLPSNRGSIIASALLALVIYAYLSSNYGWRQGALFIVGLAAGIILYHAAFGFTAAWREVVSTGRGAGLRAQMIMLAITVLIFTPLIAQGEVWGMSLRGSVAPLNIAVICGAFLFGVGMQLGGGCASGTLFTAGGGNMRMLITLVAF
;
A
#
# COMPACT_ATOMS: atom_id res chain seq x y z
N MET A 1 14.58 31.13 -28.75
CA MET A 1 13.85 31.13 -27.47
C MET A 1 13.99 29.75 -26.87
N ASN A 2 15.00 29.60 -25.98
CA ASN A 2 15.28 28.33 -25.29
C ASN A 2 14.40 28.24 -24.05
N THR A 3 13.35 27.45 -24.09
CA THR A 3 12.62 27.01 -22.89
C THR A 3 13.23 25.70 -22.43
N THR A 4 14.23 25.78 -21.54
CA THR A 4 14.69 24.66 -20.73
C THR A 4 13.54 24.20 -19.85
N ALA A 5 12.92 23.07 -20.24
CA ALA A 5 11.98 22.37 -19.39
C ALA A 5 12.74 21.87 -18.14
N THR A 6 12.61 22.63 -17.07
CA THR A 6 13.03 22.21 -15.74
C THR A 6 12.07 21.09 -15.31
N GLY A 7 12.46 19.84 -15.54
CA GLY A 7 11.78 18.69 -14.94
C GLY A 7 11.71 18.87 -13.43
N PRO A 8 10.70 18.30 -12.76
CA PRO A 8 10.60 18.37 -11.31
C PRO A 8 11.91 17.78 -10.75
N ALA A 9 12.73 18.64 -10.16
CA ALA A 9 13.86 18.21 -9.37
C ALA A 9 13.30 17.24 -8.33
N ILE A 10 13.60 15.97 -8.49
CA ILE A 10 13.50 15.01 -7.42
C ILE A 10 14.45 15.55 -6.38
N LEU A 11 13.91 16.31 -5.43
CA LEU A 11 14.60 16.64 -4.20
C LEU A 11 14.94 15.30 -3.54
N THR A 12 16.06 14.73 -3.94
CA THR A 12 16.83 13.86 -3.08
C THR A 12 17.25 14.72 -1.90
N SER A 13 16.29 15.03 -1.02
CA SER A 13 16.64 15.45 0.31
C SER A 13 17.39 14.25 0.89
N THR A 14 18.70 14.29 0.81
CA THR A 14 19.57 13.57 1.72
C THR A 14 19.26 14.17 3.09
N LEU A 15 18.16 13.74 3.67
CA LEU A 15 17.91 13.93 5.09
C LEU A 15 19.17 13.40 5.76
N PRO A 16 19.86 14.19 6.59
CA PRO A 16 20.94 13.66 7.38
C PRO A 16 20.37 12.43 8.06
N SER A 17 20.91 11.26 7.73
CA SER A 17 20.50 10.01 8.32
C SER A 17 20.67 10.19 9.83
N ASN A 18 19.60 10.62 10.47
CA ASN A 18 19.61 10.82 11.91
C ASN A 18 19.60 9.40 12.50
N ARG A 19 20.78 8.86 12.74
CA ARG A 19 20.97 7.50 13.30
C ARG A 19 20.08 7.32 14.52
N GLY A 20 19.79 8.38 15.26
CA GLY A 20 18.85 8.36 16.38
C GLY A 20 17.43 8.02 15.99
N SER A 21 16.89 8.56 14.88
CA SER A 21 15.52 8.24 14.45
C SER A 21 15.39 6.82 13.93
N ILE A 22 16.42 6.30 13.26
CA ILE A 22 16.45 4.90 12.80
C ILE A 22 16.49 3.95 13.99
N ILE A 23 17.36 4.23 14.97
CA ILE A 23 17.45 3.42 16.17
C ILE A 23 16.14 3.47 16.97
N ALA A 24 15.54 4.65 17.13
CA ALA A 24 14.28 4.81 17.83
C ALA A 24 13.13 4.04 17.16
N SER A 25 13.02 4.10 15.82
CA SER A 25 12.01 3.36 15.08
C SER A 25 12.22 1.85 15.13
N ALA A 26 13.48 1.39 15.07
CA ALA A 26 13.82 -0.02 15.21
C ALA A 26 13.50 -0.55 16.62
N LEU A 27 13.83 0.21 17.67
CA LEU A 27 13.49 -0.14 19.05
C LEU A 27 11.96 -0.19 19.25
N LEU A 28 11.22 0.79 18.72
CA LEU A 28 9.78 0.79 18.79
C LEU A 28 9.18 -0.43 18.09
N ALA A 29 9.65 -0.77 16.89
CA ALA A 29 9.22 -1.95 16.16
C ALA A 29 9.51 -3.25 16.96
N LEU A 30 10.67 -3.33 17.60
CA LEU A 30 11.06 -4.48 18.40
C LEU A 30 10.19 -4.61 19.66
N VAL A 31 9.88 -3.51 20.34
CA VAL A 31 8.98 -3.48 21.51
C VAL A 31 7.57 -3.92 21.11
N ILE A 32 7.03 -3.40 19.99
CA ILE A 32 5.71 -3.80 19.50
C ILE A 32 5.69 -5.28 19.13
N TYR A 33 6.74 -5.78 18.45
CA TYR A 33 6.87 -7.19 18.12
C TYR A 33 6.87 -8.07 19.37
N ALA A 34 7.69 -7.73 20.38
CA ALA A 34 7.78 -8.46 21.63
C ALA A 34 6.44 -8.46 22.38
N TYR A 35 5.76 -7.32 22.43
CA TYR A 35 4.45 -7.19 23.04
C TYR A 35 3.39 -8.04 22.35
N LEU A 36 3.32 -8.02 21.01
CA LEU A 36 2.38 -8.81 20.23
C LEU A 36 2.64 -10.30 20.36
N SER A 37 3.91 -10.70 20.29
CA SER A 37 4.32 -12.10 20.38
C SER A 37 4.03 -12.68 21.77
N SER A 38 4.23 -11.91 22.86
CA SER A 38 4.02 -12.38 24.22
C SER A 38 2.55 -12.45 24.63
N ASN A 39 1.74 -11.47 24.21
CA ASN A 39 0.33 -11.37 24.64
C ASN A 39 -0.66 -12.08 23.67
N TYR A 40 -0.36 -12.12 22.38
CA TYR A 40 -1.26 -12.62 21.34
C TYR A 40 -0.73 -13.83 20.57
N GLY A 41 0.47 -14.31 20.92
CA GLY A 41 1.10 -15.47 20.32
C GLY A 41 1.92 -15.17 19.07
N TRP A 42 2.73 -16.13 18.68
CA TRP A 42 3.72 -16.02 17.60
C TRP A 42 3.12 -15.62 16.24
N ARG A 43 1.84 -15.98 16.00
CA ARG A 43 1.13 -15.67 14.75
C ARG A 43 0.99 -14.16 14.55
N GLN A 44 0.66 -13.41 15.59
CA GLN A 44 0.55 -11.96 15.52
C GLN A 44 1.92 -11.29 15.32
N GLY A 45 2.95 -11.82 15.95
CA GLY A 45 4.33 -11.41 15.71
C GLY A 45 4.75 -11.61 14.24
N ALA A 46 4.43 -12.77 13.65
CA ALA A 46 4.70 -13.05 12.24
C ALA A 46 3.96 -12.08 11.29
N LEU A 47 2.67 -11.81 11.56
CA LEU A 47 1.88 -10.84 10.78
C LEU A 47 2.46 -9.43 10.87
N PHE A 48 2.96 -9.03 12.04
CA PHE A 48 3.62 -7.73 12.21
C PHE A 48 4.89 -7.62 11.36
N ILE A 49 5.72 -8.67 11.31
CA ILE A 49 6.92 -8.71 10.46
C ILE A 49 6.56 -8.61 8.98
N VAL A 50 5.54 -9.34 8.54
CA VAL A 50 5.05 -9.29 7.16
C VAL A 50 4.54 -7.87 6.83
N GLY A 51 3.80 -7.24 7.75
CA GLY A 51 3.34 -5.86 7.60
C GLY A 51 4.49 -4.86 7.50
N LEU A 52 5.52 -5.02 8.32
CA LEU A 52 6.72 -4.18 8.30
C LEU A 52 7.47 -4.32 6.97
N ALA A 53 7.68 -5.56 6.52
CA ALA A 53 8.33 -5.85 5.23
C ALA A 53 7.53 -5.26 4.07
N ALA A 54 6.21 -5.45 4.06
CA ALA A 54 5.33 -4.86 3.05
C ALA A 54 5.40 -3.32 3.04
N GLY A 55 5.42 -2.68 4.21
CA GLY A 55 5.58 -1.23 4.33
C GLY A 55 6.89 -0.72 3.74
N ILE A 56 8.01 -1.41 4.02
CA ILE A 56 9.32 -1.07 3.47
C ILE A 56 9.34 -1.22 1.95
N ILE A 57 8.80 -2.32 1.43
CA ILE A 57 8.73 -2.58 -0.02
C ILE A 57 7.88 -1.51 -0.72
N LEU A 58 6.69 -1.20 -0.19
CA LEU A 58 5.81 -0.18 -0.75
C LEU A 58 6.46 1.21 -0.75
N TYR A 59 7.18 1.54 0.31
CA TYR A 59 7.88 2.82 0.41
C TYR A 59 9.00 2.93 -0.64
N HIS A 60 9.83 1.91 -0.80
CA HIS A 60 10.91 1.91 -1.80
C HIS A 60 10.40 1.82 -3.23
N ALA A 61 9.34 1.06 -3.46
CA ALA A 61 8.72 0.96 -4.78
C ALA A 61 8.02 2.26 -5.20
N ALA A 62 7.75 3.18 -4.27
CA ALA A 62 6.91 4.36 -4.48
C ALA A 62 5.59 4.00 -5.21
N PHE A 63 5.09 2.78 -4.95
CA PHE A 63 3.99 2.18 -5.68
C PHE A 63 2.66 2.72 -5.17
N GLY A 64 2.06 3.63 -5.93
CA GLY A 64 0.71 4.12 -5.69
C GLY A 64 -0.26 3.62 -6.74
N PHE A 65 -1.31 2.90 -6.33
CA PHE A 65 -2.34 2.42 -7.25
C PHE A 65 -2.95 3.57 -8.05
N THR A 66 -3.25 4.68 -7.40
CA THR A 66 -3.80 5.90 -8.00
C THR A 66 -2.79 6.66 -8.85
N ALA A 67 -1.50 6.57 -8.53
CA ALA A 67 -0.43 7.25 -9.28
C ALA A 67 -0.33 6.70 -10.71
N ALA A 68 -0.43 5.38 -10.88
CA ALA A 68 -0.39 4.74 -12.20
C ALA A 68 -1.57 5.17 -13.09
N TRP A 69 -2.77 5.26 -12.54
CA TRP A 69 -3.94 5.77 -13.27
C TRP A 69 -3.79 7.23 -13.66
N ARG A 70 -3.29 8.06 -12.74
CA ARG A 70 -3.03 9.47 -13.00
C ARG A 70 -2.00 9.65 -14.12
N GLU A 71 -0.94 8.84 -14.13
CA GLU A 71 0.10 8.87 -15.16
C GLU A 71 -0.47 8.49 -16.54
N VAL A 72 -1.33 7.48 -16.61
CA VAL A 72 -2.01 7.11 -17.87
C VAL A 72 -2.87 8.25 -18.41
N VAL A 73 -3.64 8.88 -17.55
CA VAL A 73 -4.56 9.97 -17.97
C VAL A 73 -3.79 11.24 -18.35
N SER A 74 -2.68 11.56 -17.65
CA SER A 74 -1.93 12.79 -17.88
C SER A 74 -0.87 12.69 -18.97
N THR A 75 -0.20 11.56 -19.10
CA THR A 75 0.96 11.38 -20.01
C THR A 75 0.79 10.27 -21.04
N GLY A 76 -0.27 9.46 -20.94
CA GLY A 76 -0.49 8.29 -21.79
C GLY A 76 0.43 7.11 -21.50
N ARG A 77 1.29 7.19 -20.47
CA ARG A 77 2.23 6.13 -20.12
C ARG A 77 1.55 5.04 -19.32
N GLY A 78 1.37 3.86 -19.91
CA GLY A 78 0.68 2.72 -19.30
C GLY A 78 1.56 1.72 -18.56
N ALA A 79 2.85 2.01 -18.31
CA ALA A 79 3.78 1.07 -17.70
C ALA A 79 3.34 0.66 -16.29
N GLY A 80 2.96 1.61 -15.44
CA GLY A 80 2.47 1.36 -14.08
C GLY A 80 1.16 0.56 -14.08
N LEU A 81 0.23 0.88 -15.00
CA LEU A 81 -1.03 0.15 -15.12
C LEU A 81 -0.82 -1.30 -15.55
N ARG A 82 0.09 -1.55 -16.50
CA ARG A 82 0.45 -2.92 -16.90
C ARG A 82 1.04 -3.72 -15.75
N ALA A 83 1.93 -3.12 -14.97
CA ALA A 83 2.50 -3.76 -13.78
C ALA A 83 1.40 -4.14 -12.76
N GLN A 84 0.41 -3.26 -12.53
CA GLN A 84 -0.74 -3.55 -11.68
C GLN A 84 -1.60 -4.71 -12.21
N MET A 85 -1.88 -4.74 -13.52
CA MET A 85 -2.64 -5.83 -14.13
C MET A 85 -1.92 -7.17 -14.01
N ILE A 86 -0.60 -7.20 -14.23
CA ILE A 86 0.21 -8.41 -14.06
C ILE A 86 0.18 -8.87 -12.60
N MET A 87 0.36 -7.95 -11.65
CA MET A 87 0.28 -8.26 -10.22
C MET A 87 -1.08 -8.86 -9.84
N LEU A 88 -2.17 -8.25 -10.30
CA LEU A 88 -3.53 -8.77 -10.09
C LEU A 88 -3.73 -10.15 -10.71
N ALA A 89 -3.25 -10.36 -11.94
CA ALA A 89 -3.35 -11.65 -12.62
C ALA A 89 -2.61 -12.75 -11.83
N ILE A 90 -1.39 -12.49 -11.39
CA ILE A 90 -0.62 -13.43 -10.57
C ILE A 90 -1.34 -13.72 -9.24
N THR A 91 -1.86 -12.68 -8.58
CA THR A 91 -2.60 -12.84 -7.33
C THR A 91 -3.83 -13.72 -7.52
N VAL A 92 -4.64 -13.47 -8.55
CA VAL A 92 -5.82 -14.28 -8.87
C VAL A 92 -5.43 -15.73 -9.16
N LEU A 93 -4.40 -15.95 -9.98
CA LEU A 93 -3.92 -17.30 -10.31
C LEU A 93 -3.49 -18.10 -9.09
N ILE A 94 -2.87 -17.46 -8.11
CA ILE A 94 -2.40 -18.12 -6.88
C ILE A 94 -3.55 -18.31 -5.89
N PHE A 95 -4.33 -17.25 -5.62
CA PHE A 95 -5.33 -17.30 -4.55
C PHE A 95 -6.62 -18.04 -4.93
N THR A 96 -7.00 -18.04 -6.21
CA THR A 96 -8.23 -18.74 -6.62
C THR A 96 -8.19 -20.25 -6.32
N PRO A 97 -7.14 -21.00 -6.69
CA PRO A 97 -7.08 -22.42 -6.34
C PRO A 97 -6.96 -22.66 -4.83
N LEU A 98 -6.27 -21.80 -4.09
CA LEU A 98 -6.13 -21.90 -2.63
C LEU A 98 -7.48 -21.73 -1.94
N ILE A 99 -8.28 -20.76 -2.36
CA ILE A 99 -9.63 -20.53 -1.83
C ILE A 99 -10.58 -21.66 -2.24
N ALA A 100 -10.44 -22.17 -3.46
CA ALA A 100 -11.27 -23.28 -3.96
C ALA A 100 -11.02 -24.59 -3.19
N GLN A 101 -9.83 -24.81 -2.67
CA GLN A 101 -9.53 -25.97 -1.81
C GLN A 101 -10.17 -25.86 -0.43
N GLY A 102 -10.54 -24.65 0.01
CA GLY A 102 -11.22 -24.42 1.30
C GLY A 102 -10.34 -24.59 2.54
N GLU A 103 -9.21 -25.29 2.44
CA GLU A 103 -8.28 -25.52 3.53
C GLU A 103 -6.83 -25.42 3.05
N VAL A 104 -6.02 -24.70 3.81
CA VAL A 104 -4.55 -24.64 3.62
C VAL A 104 -3.88 -24.82 4.99
N TRP A 105 -3.06 -25.85 5.13
CA TRP A 105 -2.33 -26.20 6.36
C TRP A 105 -3.23 -26.33 7.61
N GLY A 106 -4.41 -26.95 7.45
CA GLY A 106 -5.38 -27.14 8.55
C GLY A 106 -6.13 -25.87 8.97
N MET A 107 -6.01 -24.78 8.21
CA MET A 107 -6.79 -23.57 8.40
C MET A 107 -7.87 -23.45 7.32
N SER A 108 -9.13 -23.28 7.73
CA SER A 108 -10.22 -23.04 6.80
C SER A 108 -10.08 -21.66 6.14
N LEU A 109 -9.99 -21.66 4.81
CA LEU A 109 -10.02 -20.46 3.99
C LEU A 109 -11.43 -20.20 3.51
N ARG A 110 -12.00 -19.06 3.88
CA ARG A 110 -13.28 -18.61 3.33
C ARG A 110 -13.07 -17.40 2.44
N GLY A 111 -13.44 -17.53 1.17
CA GLY A 111 -13.55 -16.39 0.27
C GLY A 111 -14.80 -15.56 0.64
N SER A 112 -14.62 -14.27 0.91
CA SER A 112 -15.75 -13.35 1.05
C SER A 112 -16.20 -12.92 -0.34
N VAL A 113 -17.24 -13.58 -0.88
CA VAL A 113 -17.79 -13.26 -2.19
C VAL A 113 -19.07 -12.44 -1.96
N ALA A 114 -19.01 -11.16 -2.31
CA ALA A 114 -20.21 -10.33 -2.35
C ALA A 114 -20.94 -10.48 -3.69
N PRO A 115 -22.27 -10.62 -3.71
CA PRO A 115 -23.01 -10.68 -4.95
C PRO A 115 -22.89 -9.35 -5.71
N LEU A 116 -22.67 -9.43 -7.02
CA LEU A 116 -22.63 -8.25 -7.89
C LEU A 116 -24.05 -7.64 -7.95
N ASN A 117 -24.22 -6.51 -7.28
CA ASN A 117 -25.44 -5.72 -7.29
C ASN A 117 -25.13 -4.24 -7.58
N ILE A 118 -26.15 -3.45 -7.82
CA ILE A 118 -26.02 -2.01 -8.12
C ILE A 118 -25.28 -1.27 -6.99
N ALA A 119 -25.48 -1.68 -5.73
CA ALA A 119 -24.80 -1.05 -4.60
C ALA A 119 -23.28 -1.25 -4.65
N VAL A 120 -22.80 -2.44 -5.08
CA VAL A 120 -21.37 -2.71 -5.26
C VAL A 120 -20.80 -1.86 -6.38
N ILE A 121 -21.52 -1.70 -7.50
CA ILE A 121 -21.07 -0.90 -8.63
C ILE A 121 -20.97 0.59 -8.23
N CYS A 122 -22.02 1.13 -7.61
CA CYS A 122 -22.01 2.51 -7.13
C CYS A 122 -20.95 2.74 -6.06
N GLY A 123 -20.80 1.79 -5.12
CA GLY A 123 -19.78 1.86 -4.08
C GLY A 123 -18.36 1.84 -4.64
N ALA A 124 -18.08 0.98 -5.61
CA ALA A 124 -16.78 0.92 -6.28
C ALA A 124 -16.46 2.21 -7.05
N PHE A 125 -17.46 2.79 -7.71
CA PHE A 125 -17.30 4.09 -8.40
C PHE A 125 -16.99 5.21 -7.41
N LEU A 126 -17.76 5.35 -6.33
CA LEU A 126 -17.53 6.35 -5.29
C LEU A 126 -16.17 6.16 -4.62
N PHE A 127 -15.78 4.90 -4.35
CA PHE A 127 -14.47 4.58 -3.81
C PHE A 127 -13.34 5.02 -4.76
N GLY A 128 -13.48 4.76 -6.06
CA GLY A 128 -12.51 5.20 -7.07
C GLY A 128 -12.36 6.72 -7.12
N VAL A 129 -13.47 7.45 -7.09
CA VAL A 129 -13.47 8.93 -7.03
C VAL A 129 -12.81 9.41 -5.73
N GLY A 130 -13.18 8.82 -4.58
CA GLY A 130 -12.59 9.15 -3.29
C GLY A 130 -11.07 8.94 -3.24
N MET A 131 -10.58 7.83 -3.80
CA MET A 131 -9.14 7.57 -3.89
C MET A 131 -8.39 8.63 -4.71
N GLN A 132 -8.97 9.11 -5.80
CA GLN A 132 -8.33 10.14 -6.63
C GLN A 132 -8.34 11.50 -5.95
N LEU A 133 -9.42 11.85 -5.26
CA LEU A 133 -9.52 13.11 -4.48
C LEU A 133 -8.60 13.10 -3.26
N GLY A 134 -8.52 11.98 -2.55
CA GLY A 134 -7.64 11.81 -1.38
C GLY A 134 -6.15 11.70 -1.73
N GLY A 135 -5.83 11.56 -3.02
CA GLY A 135 -4.43 11.47 -3.50
C GLY A 135 -3.79 10.09 -3.32
N GLY A 136 -4.51 9.09 -2.83
CA GLY A 136 -4.00 7.74 -2.65
C GLY A 136 -5.07 6.75 -2.20
N CYS A 137 -4.81 5.45 -2.36
CA CYS A 137 -5.55 4.39 -1.68
C CYS A 137 -5.09 4.29 -0.21
N ALA A 138 -5.76 3.49 0.61
CA ALA A 138 -5.42 3.34 2.04
C ALA A 138 -3.94 3.04 2.27
N SER A 139 -3.39 2.04 1.57
CA SER A 139 -1.96 1.69 1.66
C SER A 139 -1.05 2.81 1.13
N GLY A 140 -1.45 3.46 0.02
CA GLY A 140 -0.74 4.60 -0.54
C GLY A 140 -0.69 5.79 0.42
N THR A 141 -1.78 6.08 1.11
CA THR A 141 -1.85 7.13 2.13
C THR A 141 -0.96 6.80 3.33
N LEU A 142 -1.00 5.54 3.79
CA LEU A 142 -0.18 5.08 4.92
C LEU A 142 1.32 5.23 4.66
N PHE A 143 1.84 4.70 3.55
CA PHE A 143 3.27 4.79 3.29
C PHE A 143 3.72 6.23 2.97
N THR A 144 2.87 7.04 2.34
CA THR A 144 3.18 8.45 2.03
C THR A 144 3.17 9.30 3.30
N ALA A 145 2.22 9.04 4.22
CA ALA A 145 2.20 9.64 5.55
C ALA A 145 3.44 9.24 6.37
N GLY A 146 3.81 7.95 6.32
CA GLY A 146 5.05 7.45 6.93
C GLY A 146 6.32 8.08 6.36
N GLY A 147 6.30 8.50 5.09
CA GLY A 147 7.36 9.28 4.45
C GLY A 147 7.41 10.77 4.85
N GLY A 148 6.57 11.21 5.80
CA GLY A 148 6.57 12.57 6.34
C GLY A 148 5.63 13.55 5.64
N ASN A 149 4.71 13.09 4.79
CA ASN A 149 3.75 13.97 4.13
C ASN A 149 2.58 14.30 5.06
N MET A 150 2.60 15.50 5.64
CA MET A 150 1.58 15.96 6.59
C MET A 150 0.17 16.04 6.00
N ARG A 151 0.01 16.30 4.71
CA ARG A 151 -1.32 16.32 4.04
C ARG A 151 -1.96 14.94 4.07
N MET A 152 -1.15 13.88 3.90
CA MET A 152 -1.63 12.50 3.94
C MET A 152 -2.01 12.05 5.35
N LEU A 153 -1.45 12.66 6.40
CA LEU A 153 -1.91 12.42 7.79
C LEU A 153 -3.35 12.89 7.99
N ILE A 154 -3.72 14.04 7.45
CA ILE A 154 -5.11 14.56 7.51
C ILE A 154 -6.05 13.62 6.78
N THR A 155 -5.66 13.16 5.59
CA THR A 155 -6.44 12.17 4.81
C THR A 155 -6.59 10.86 5.59
N LEU A 156 -5.55 10.42 6.29
CA LEU A 156 -5.57 9.20 7.10
C LEU A 156 -6.52 9.29 8.29
N VAL A 157 -6.64 10.48 8.92
CA VAL A 157 -7.59 10.71 10.02
C VAL A 157 -9.04 10.72 9.54
N ALA A 158 -9.27 11.18 8.28
CA ALA A 158 -10.60 11.19 7.66
C ALA A 158 -11.02 9.82 7.11
N PHE A 159 -10.08 8.87 6.96
CA PHE A 159 -10.26 7.55 6.37
C PHE A 159 -10.70 6.52 7.40
#